data_3444f3fa51585914b4996cb9c8e2f658
#
_entry.id   3444f3fa51585914b4996cb9c8e2f658
#
_cell.length_a   1.000
_cell.length_b   1.000
_cell.length_c   1.000
_cell.angle_alpha   90.00
_cell.angle_beta   90.00
_cell.angle_gamma   90.00
#
_symmetry.space_group_name_H-M   'P 1'
#
loop_
_entity.id
_entity.type
_entity.pdbx_description
1 polymer ?
#
loop_
_entity_poly.entity_id
_entity_poly.type
_entity_poly.pdbx_seq_one_letter_code
_entity_poly.pdbx_strand_id
1 'polypeptide(L)'
;MLIADRYELDELPLGRGGMGAVYAGHDTRLDRRVAVKFLELPGGSDGEPERRFVREARILARLEHAGAPTLYDFGTFDQRLYQVMQFIDGVTVADLIAEHGPVPVPWAAAIIAQAAAVLTAAHALSIRHRDLKPTNLMLCPDGGVKVLDFGLAVLGEADVAHFTRHGQLLGTPAYMAPEQIEQGVAGPRSDLYALGCVLHEMLTGRQLFAGPTAYAVFDKHVRERPPDVAGVPAALNAVVQDLLEKKPENRPADAPALYERVRPFAGALPMLPGFLEPASTPSPGRMYARIVGRVLADASG
;
A
#
# COMPACT_ATOMS: atom_id res chain seq x y z
N MET A 1 -10.74 25.36 -1.67
CA MET A 1 -10.40 25.55 -3.11
C MET A 1 -11.36 24.72 -3.94
N LEU A 2 -11.99 25.27 -4.99
CA LEU A 2 -12.90 24.56 -5.88
C LEU A 2 -12.15 24.14 -7.15
N ILE A 3 -12.22 22.85 -7.52
CA ILE A 3 -11.64 22.30 -8.75
C ILE A 3 -12.71 21.66 -9.63
N ALA A 4 -12.56 21.77 -10.96
CA ALA A 4 -13.47 21.25 -11.97
C ALA A 4 -14.96 21.64 -11.73
N ASP A 5 -15.23 22.82 -11.11
CA ASP A 5 -16.56 23.33 -10.73
C ASP A 5 -17.41 22.28 -9.97
N ARG A 6 -16.74 21.39 -9.22
CA ARG A 6 -17.39 20.26 -8.57
C ARG A 6 -16.81 19.89 -7.21
N TYR A 7 -15.48 19.88 -7.07
CA TYR A 7 -14.83 19.37 -5.88
C TYR A 7 -14.33 20.50 -5.01
N GLU A 8 -14.94 20.69 -3.87
CA GLU A 8 -14.54 21.69 -2.87
C GLU A 8 -13.54 21.07 -1.93
N LEU A 9 -12.29 21.56 -1.92
CA LEU A 9 -11.18 21.02 -1.15
C LEU A 9 -10.96 21.81 0.13
N ASP A 10 -10.59 21.08 1.19
CA ASP A 10 -10.14 21.67 2.44
C ASP A 10 -8.88 22.52 2.22
N GLU A 11 -8.63 23.47 3.14
CA GLU A 11 -7.47 24.36 3.04
C GLU A 11 -6.15 23.65 3.28
N LEU A 12 -6.16 22.68 4.19
CA LEU A 12 -4.97 21.91 4.57
C LEU A 12 -4.98 20.53 3.93
N PRO A 13 -3.84 20.08 3.40
CA PRO A 13 -3.73 18.71 2.91
C PRO A 13 -3.76 17.70 4.04
N LEU A 14 -4.36 16.53 3.78
CA LEU A 14 -4.27 15.34 4.64
C LEU A 14 -2.83 14.83 4.74
N GLY A 15 -2.06 14.97 3.66
CA GLY A 15 -0.66 14.56 3.60
C GLY A 15 0.05 15.13 2.38
N ARG A 16 1.38 15.24 2.50
CA ARG A 16 2.28 15.62 1.40
C ARG A 16 3.38 14.60 1.28
N GLY A 17 3.75 14.26 0.06
CA GLY A 17 4.83 13.32 -0.24
C GLY A 17 5.55 13.69 -1.53
N GLY A 18 6.58 12.93 -1.90
CA GLY A 18 7.38 13.18 -3.11
C GLY A 18 6.60 13.14 -4.44
N MET A 19 5.38 12.60 -4.43
CA MET A 19 4.52 12.53 -5.62
C MET A 19 3.38 13.57 -5.61
N GLY A 20 3.32 14.46 -4.60
CA GLY A 20 2.30 15.50 -4.51
C GLY A 20 1.59 15.58 -3.16
N ALA A 21 0.40 16.16 -3.16
CA ALA A 21 -0.40 16.37 -1.95
C ALA A 21 -1.80 15.77 -2.08
N VAL A 22 -2.33 15.24 -0.97
CA VAL A 22 -3.69 14.71 -0.87
C VAL A 22 -4.51 15.63 0.02
N TYR A 23 -5.70 16.01 -0.44
CA TYR A 23 -6.64 16.85 0.27
C TYR A 23 -7.93 16.08 0.54
N ALA A 24 -8.55 16.31 1.70
CA ALA A 24 -9.94 16.00 1.85
C ALA A 24 -10.78 17.03 1.09
N GLY A 25 -11.96 16.62 0.65
CA GLY A 25 -12.86 17.51 -0.06
C GLY A 25 -14.28 16.94 -0.13
N HIS A 26 -15.12 17.69 -0.81
CA HIS A 26 -16.54 17.39 -0.99
C HIS A 26 -16.93 17.43 -2.47
N ASP A 27 -17.55 16.37 -2.97
CA ASP A 27 -18.19 16.33 -4.29
C ASP A 27 -19.56 17.01 -4.20
N THR A 28 -19.65 18.26 -4.63
CA THR A 28 -20.86 19.08 -4.51
C THR A 28 -22.04 18.59 -5.34
N ARG A 29 -21.79 17.74 -6.37
CA ARG A 29 -22.86 17.19 -7.21
C ARG A 29 -23.48 15.92 -6.61
N LEU A 30 -22.67 15.11 -5.92
CA LEU A 30 -23.10 13.83 -5.34
C LEU A 30 -23.21 13.87 -3.82
N ASP A 31 -22.98 15.03 -3.20
CA ASP A 31 -23.04 15.27 -1.75
C ASP A 31 -22.28 14.21 -0.95
N ARG A 32 -20.98 14.04 -1.24
CA ARG A 32 -20.14 13.04 -0.57
C ARG A 32 -18.72 13.53 -0.33
N ARG A 33 -18.10 13.01 0.72
CA ARG A 33 -16.67 13.21 0.98
C ARG A 33 -15.82 12.48 -0.06
N VAL A 34 -14.75 13.14 -0.48
CA VAL A 34 -13.75 12.60 -1.42
C VAL A 34 -12.35 12.90 -0.92
N ALA A 35 -11.37 12.12 -1.40
CA ALA A 35 -9.96 12.45 -1.30
C ALA A 35 -9.47 12.87 -2.69
N VAL A 36 -8.75 13.97 -2.77
CA VAL A 36 -8.22 14.50 -4.03
C VAL A 36 -6.71 14.56 -3.94
N LYS A 37 -6.04 13.78 -4.79
CA LYS A 37 -4.59 13.73 -4.89
C LYS A 37 -4.13 14.54 -6.10
N PHE A 38 -3.33 15.57 -5.86
CA PHE A 38 -2.58 16.27 -6.90
C PHE A 38 -1.25 15.58 -7.14
N LEU A 39 -0.88 15.46 -8.40
CA LEU A 39 0.36 14.86 -8.83
C LEU A 39 1.28 15.94 -9.39
N GLU A 40 2.51 15.94 -8.93
CA GLU A 40 3.56 16.78 -9.52
C GLU A 40 4.18 16.01 -10.69
N LEU A 41 4.03 16.57 -11.90
CA LEU A 41 4.69 16.01 -13.06
C LEU A 41 6.16 16.43 -13.08
N PRO A 42 7.09 15.50 -13.33
CA PRO A 42 8.45 15.88 -13.71
C PRO A 42 8.37 16.74 -14.96
N GLY A 43 9.02 17.91 -14.97
CA GLY A 43 8.98 18.85 -16.07
C GLY A 43 9.40 18.21 -17.40
N GLY A 44 8.47 18.17 -18.35
CA GLY A 44 8.70 17.70 -19.71
C GLY A 44 7.60 18.22 -20.64
N SER A 45 8.00 18.81 -21.77
CA SER A 45 7.12 19.58 -22.66
C SER A 45 6.25 18.73 -23.62
N ASP A 46 6.33 17.40 -23.60
CA ASP A 46 5.84 16.58 -24.72
C ASP A 46 4.49 15.87 -24.48
N GLY A 47 3.79 16.14 -23.37
CA GLY A 47 2.48 15.54 -23.07
C GLY A 47 2.51 14.01 -22.81
N GLU A 48 3.68 13.38 -22.81
CA GLU A 48 3.88 11.97 -22.54
C GLU A 48 3.48 11.57 -21.11
N PRO A 49 3.86 12.36 -20.05
CA PRO A 49 3.45 12.08 -18.69
C PRO A 49 1.93 12.10 -18.50
N GLU A 50 1.24 13.04 -19.14
CA GLU A 50 -0.22 13.15 -19.08
C GLU A 50 -0.91 11.95 -19.76
N ARG A 51 -0.45 11.53 -20.94
CA ARG A 51 -0.99 10.36 -21.63
C ARG A 51 -0.80 9.08 -20.82
N ARG A 52 0.36 8.95 -20.17
CA ARG A 52 0.68 7.83 -19.29
C ARG A 52 -0.24 7.82 -18.08
N PHE A 53 -0.42 8.97 -17.42
CA PHE A 53 -1.35 9.13 -16.30
C PHE A 53 -2.79 8.72 -16.67
N VAL A 54 -3.32 9.21 -17.80
CA VAL A 54 -4.68 8.86 -18.26
C VAL A 54 -4.80 7.36 -18.50
N ARG A 55 -3.79 6.73 -19.09
CA ARG A 55 -3.77 5.28 -19.31
C ARG A 55 -3.82 4.52 -17.99
N GLU A 56 -3.04 4.93 -17.01
CA GLU A 56 -2.98 4.29 -15.70
C GLU A 56 -4.25 4.50 -14.87
N ALA A 57 -4.78 5.72 -14.87
CA ALA A 57 -6.05 6.00 -14.24
C ALA A 57 -7.18 5.11 -14.80
N ARG A 58 -7.19 4.85 -16.12
CA ARG A 58 -8.16 3.93 -16.74
C ARG A 58 -7.95 2.47 -16.31
N ILE A 59 -6.72 2.04 -16.09
CA ILE A 59 -6.43 0.69 -15.61
C ILE A 59 -6.83 0.59 -14.13
N LEU A 60 -6.48 1.58 -13.32
CA LEU A 60 -6.84 1.64 -11.90
C LEU A 60 -8.36 1.69 -11.68
N ALA A 61 -9.10 2.39 -12.55
CA ALA A 61 -10.56 2.44 -12.50
C ALA A 61 -11.24 1.06 -12.67
N ARG A 62 -10.51 0.05 -13.17
CA ARG A 62 -10.98 -1.34 -13.30
C ARG A 62 -10.74 -2.16 -12.04
N LEU A 63 -9.95 -1.65 -11.08
CA LEU A 63 -9.69 -2.35 -9.82
C LEU A 63 -10.91 -2.22 -8.89
N GLU A 64 -11.80 -3.19 -8.96
CA GLU A 64 -12.98 -3.30 -8.12
C GLU A 64 -12.70 -4.26 -6.96
N HIS A 65 -12.31 -3.74 -5.81
CA HIS A 65 -12.07 -4.53 -4.60
C HIS A 65 -12.42 -3.72 -3.36
N ALA A 66 -13.08 -4.37 -2.38
CA ALA A 66 -13.48 -3.69 -1.14
C ALA A 66 -12.30 -3.07 -0.36
N GLY A 67 -11.10 -3.60 -0.52
CA GLY A 67 -9.87 -3.08 0.10
C GLY A 67 -9.10 -2.07 -0.75
N ALA A 68 -9.59 -1.65 -1.92
CA ALA A 68 -9.01 -0.56 -2.70
C ALA A 68 -9.95 0.66 -2.69
N PRO A 69 -9.45 1.90 -2.58
CA PRO A 69 -10.27 3.08 -2.77
C PRO A 69 -10.80 3.13 -4.21
N THR A 70 -12.09 3.39 -4.36
CA THR A 70 -12.68 3.59 -5.69
C THR A 70 -12.17 4.90 -6.29
N LEU A 71 -11.65 4.85 -7.52
CA LEU A 71 -11.36 6.05 -8.31
C LEU A 71 -12.67 6.59 -8.88
N TYR A 72 -12.98 7.85 -8.59
CA TYR A 72 -14.23 8.49 -9.02
C TYR A 72 -14.04 9.37 -10.25
N ASP A 73 -12.90 10.06 -10.32
CA ASP A 73 -12.63 11.01 -11.39
C ASP A 73 -11.13 11.29 -11.49
N PHE A 74 -10.68 11.83 -12.60
CA PHE A 74 -9.33 12.33 -12.79
C PHE A 74 -9.32 13.43 -13.85
N GLY A 75 -8.34 14.32 -13.79
CA GLY A 75 -8.23 15.41 -14.74
C GLY A 75 -7.01 16.28 -14.53
N THR A 76 -7.05 17.46 -15.14
CA THR A 76 -6.03 18.49 -15.03
C THR A 76 -6.65 19.76 -14.46
N PHE A 77 -6.01 20.37 -13.48
CA PHE A 77 -6.40 21.63 -12.90
C PHE A 77 -5.13 22.47 -12.63
N ASP A 78 -5.08 23.69 -13.14
CA ASP A 78 -3.94 24.59 -13.00
C ASP A 78 -2.59 23.88 -13.35
N GLN A 79 -2.55 23.24 -14.52
CA GLN A 79 -1.44 22.46 -15.05
C GLN A 79 -0.97 21.28 -14.18
N ARG A 80 -1.71 20.94 -13.12
CA ARG A 80 -1.45 19.77 -12.29
C ARG A 80 -2.47 18.68 -12.57
N LEU A 81 -2.02 17.44 -12.62
CA LEU A 81 -2.91 16.29 -12.68
C LEU A 81 -3.54 16.06 -11.31
N TYR A 82 -4.81 15.64 -11.30
CA TYR A 82 -5.47 15.25 -10.07
C TYR A 82 -6.26 13.95 -10.24
N GLN A 83 -6.43 13.24 -9.13
CA GLN A 83 -7.31 12.08 -9.00
C GLN A 83 -8.28 12.33 -7.87
N VAL A 84 -9.56 12.01 -8.10
CA VAL A 84 -10.61 12.04 -7.08
C VAL A 84 -10.96 10.60 -6.72
N MET A 85 -10.82 10.27 -5.46
CA MET A 85 -11.04 8.91 -4.99
C MET A 85 -11.91 8.88 -3.74
N GLN A 86 -12.33 7.68 -3.37
CA GLN A 86 -13.05 7.43 -2.12
C GLN A 86 -12.25 8.00 -0.95
N PHE A 87 -12.89 8.85 -0.15
CA PHE A 87 -12.35 9.23 1.15
C PHE A 87 -12.43 8.01 2.07
N ILE A 88 -11.31 7.67 2.71
CA ILE A 88 -11.24 6.56 3.66
C ILE A 88 -11.17 7.14 5.06
N ASP A 89 -12.12 6.77 5.89
CA ASP A 89 -12.08 7.04 7.32
C ASP A 89 -11.36 5.89 8.02
N GLY A 90 -10.28 6.20 8.73
CA GLY A 90 -9.43 5.19 9.36
C GLY A 90 -8.08 5.76 9.80
N VAL A 91 -7.23 4.89 10.35
CA VAL A 91 -5.84 5.22 10.71
C VAL A 91 -4.88 4.46 9.80
N THR A 92 -3.72 5.06 9.52
CA THR A 92 -2.69 4.33 8.79
C THR A 92 -2.03 3.29 9.69
N VAL A 93 -1.50 2.22 9.09
CA VAL A 93 -0.70 1.24 9.83
C VAL A 93 0.56 1.89 10.43
N ALA A 94 1.06 2.98 9.82
CA ALA A 94 2.16 3.75 10.38
C ALA A 94 1.76 4.44 11.70
N ASP A 95 0.59 5.09 11.74
CA ASP A 95 0.06 5.71 12.96
C ASP A 95 -0.21 4.66 14.04
N LEU A 96 -0.78 3.51 13.64
CA LEU A 96 -1.03 2.39 14.54
C LEU A 96 0.28 1.90 15.21
N ILE A 97 1.36 1.74 14.44
CA ILE A 97 2.67 1.34 14.97
C ILE A 97 3.24 2.45 15.88
N ALA A 98 3.14 3.71 15.47
CA ALA A 98 3.68 4.84 16.23
C ALA A 98 2.99 5.03 17.59
N GLU A 99 1.67 4.83 17.65
CA GLU A 99 0.89 5.03 18.87
C GLU A 99 0.95 3.84 19.83
N HIS A 100 0.97 2.62 19.30
CA HIS A 100 0.80 1.40 20.11
C HIS A 100 2.05 0.51 20.16
N GLY A 101 3.10 0.82 19.40
CA GLY A 101 4.30 -0.02 19.29
C GLY A 101 4.01 -1.30 18.49
N PRO A 102 4.59 -2.45 18.86
CA PRO A 102 4.34 -3.70 18.16
C PRO A 102 2.85 -4.06 18.13
N VAL A 103 2.37 -4.35 16.92
CA VAL A 103 0.98 -4.76 16.69
C VAL A 103 0.82 -6.24 17.10
N PRO A 104 -0.24 -6.62 17.83
CA PRO A 104 -0.48 -8.01 18.18
C PRO A 104 -0.54 -8.92 16.93
N VAL A 105 0.04 -10.12 17.02
CA VAL A 105 0.13 -11.10 15.92
C VAL A 105 -1.20 -11.27 15.15
N PRO A 106 -2.36 -11.45 15.80
CA PRO A 106 -3.61 -11.62 15.06
C PRO A 106 -3.98 -10.42 14.19
N TRP A 107 -3.73 -9.20 14.66
CA TRP A 107 -3.97 -7.98 13.88
C TRP A 107 -2.98 -7.82 12.73
N ALA A 108 -1.69 -8.02 12.98
CA ALA A 108 -0.67 -7.97 11.94
C ALA A 108 -0.97 -8.98 10.82
N ALA A 109 -1.31 -10.22 11.19
CA ALA A 109 -1.70 -11.26 10.23
C ALA A 109 -2.99 -10.89 9.47
N ALA A 110 -4.01 -10.34 10.16
CA ALA A 110 -5.26 -9.92 9.55
C ALA A 110 -5.06 -8.78 8.53
N ILE A 111 -4.22 -7.80 8.87
CA ILE A 111 -3.89 -6.68 7.97
C ILE A 111 -3.17 -7.20 6.72
N ILE A 112 -2.15 -8.05 6.89
CA ILE A 112 -1.40 -8.61 5.74
C ILE A 112 -2.28 -9.51 4.88
N ALA A 113 -3.14 -10.34 5.47
CA ALA A 113 -4.05 -11.19 4.70
C ALA A 113 -5.00 -10.35 3.83
N GLN A 114 -5.58 -9.29 4.40
CA GLN A 114 -6.46 -8.39 3.62
C GLN A 114 -5.68 -7.64 2.52
N ALA A 115 -4.47 -7.15 2.82
CA ALA A 115 -3.61 -6.53 1.81
C ALA A 115 -3.25 -7.52 0.69
N ALA A 116 -2.95 -8.78 1.02
CA ALA A 116 -2.69 -9.83 0.04
C ALA A 116 -3.92 -10.11 -0.86
N ALA A 117 -5.14 -10.07 -0.30
CA ALA A 117 -6.37 -10.21 -1.09
C ALA A 117 -6.54 -9.06 -2.09
N VAL A 118 -6.24 -7.82 -1.67
CA VAL A 118 -6.25 -6.66 -2.58
C VAL A 118 -5.21 -6.81 -3.69
N LEU A 119 -3.97 -7.23 -3.33
CA LEU A 119 -2.91 -7.46 -4.31
C LEU A 119 -3.28 -8.58 -5.31
N THR A 120 -4.02 -9.59 -4.87
CA THR A 120 -4.52 -10.63 -5.78
C THR A 120 -5.36 -10.03 -6.90
N ALA A 121 -6.33 -9.17 -6.56
CA ALA A 121 -7.16 -8.50 -7.55
C ALA A 121 -6.36 -7.53 -8.43
N ALA A 122 -5.42 -6.79 -7.85
CA ALA A 122 -4.58 -5.85 -8.58
C ALA A 122 -3.63 -6.57 -9.57
N HIS A 123 -2.96 -7.63 -9.12
CA HIS A 123 -2.03 -8.40 -9.95
C HIS A 123 -2.73 -9.10 -11.12
N ALA A 124 -3.98 -9.57 -10.92
CA ALA A 124 -4.80 -10.14 -12.00
C ALA A 124 -5.05 -9.13 -13.15
N LEU A 125 -5.10 -7.82 -12.82
CA LEU A 125 -5.19 -6.73 -13.78
C LEU A 125 -3.82 -6.21 -14.25
N SER A 126 -2.72 -6.91 -13.90
CA SER A 126 -1.34 -6.46 -14.15
C SER A 126 -0.98 -5.13 -13.46
N ILE A 127 -1.73 -4.73 -12.43
CA ILE A 127 -1.44 -3.57 -11.60
C ILE A 127 -0.48 -4.01 -10.49
N ARG A 128 0.66 -3.34 -10.38
CA ARG A 128 1.62 -3.49 -9.28
C ARG A 128 1.60 -2.25 -8.42
N HIS A 129 1.73 -2.43 -7.11
CA HIS A 129 1.67 -1.29 -6.19
C HIS A 129 2.96 -0.47 -6.18
N ARG A 130 4.12 -1.15 -6.11
CA ARG A 130 5.49 -0.60 -6.19
C ARG A 130 5.96 0.25 -5.01
N ASP A 131 5.06 0.82 -4.20
CA ASP A 131 5.37 1.66 -3.03
C ASP A 131 4.53 1.23 -1.82
N LEU A 132 4.45 -0.08 -1.54
CA LEU A 132 3.80 -0.57 -0.33
C LEU A 132 4.62 -0.21 0.91
N LYS A 133 3.92 0.41 1.89
CA LYS A 133 4.50 0.85 3.16
C LYS A 133 3.38 1.08 4.18
N PRO A 134 3.66 1.19 5.47
CA PRO A 134 2.64 1.36 6.51
C PRO A 134 1.72 2.55 6.30
N THR A 135 2.21 3.66 5.72
CA THR A 135 1.38 4.84 5.42
C THR A 135 0.38 4.62 4.28
N ASN A 136 0.59 3.59 3.44
CA ASN A 136 -0.30 3.24 2.33
C ASN A 136 -1.26 2.09 2.67
N LEU A 137 -1.30 1.67 3.93
CA LEU A 137 -2.28 0.72 4.47
C LEU A 137 -3.11 1.44 5.54
N MET A 138 -4.43 1.50 5.35
CA MET A 138 -5.35 2.08 6.33
C MET A 138 -6.22 1.00 6.94
N LEU A 139 -6.32 1.03 8.28
CA LEU A 139 -7.27 0.23 9.05
C LEU A 139 -8.51 1.08 9.33
N CYS A 140 -9.65 0.63 8.82
CA CYS A 140 -10.96 1.28 9.00
C CYS A 140 -11.60 0.85 10.34
N PRO A 141 -12.57 1.63 10.88
CA PRO A 141 -13.25 1.31 12.13
C PRO A 141 -14.00 -0.04 12.13
N ASP A 142 -14.41 -0.51 10.97
CA ASP A 142 -15.03 -1.84 10.80
C ASP A 142 -14.02 -2.99 10.76
N GLY A 143 -12.71 -2.69 10.89
CA GLY A 143 -11.61 -3.65 10.79
C GLY A 143 -11.22 -3.97 9.36
N GLY A 144 -11.83 -3.35 8.36
CA GLY A 144 -11.44 -3.46 6.96
C GLY A 144 -10.11 -2.76 6.69
N VAL A 145 -9.28 -3.36 5.83
CA VAL A 145 -8.02 -2.74 5.40
C VAL A 145 -8.17 -2.18 4.00
N LYS A 146 -7.71 -0.95 3.81
CA LYS A 146 -7.61 -0.30 2.51
C LYS A 146 -6.14 -0.14 2.12
N VAL A 147 -5.80 -0.56 0.90
CA VAL A 147 -4.50 -0.35 0.27
C VAL A 147 -4.60 0.90 -0.59
N LEU A 148 -3.88 1.95 -0.21
CA LEU A 148 -3.90 3.26 -0.86
C LEU A 148 -2.83 3.35 -1.95
N ASP A 149 -2.96 4.33 -2.83
CA ASP A 149 -1.92 4.77 -3.77
C ASP A 149 -1.43 3.72 -4.78
N PHE A 150 -2.33 2.92 -5.33
CA PHE A 150 -2.00 2.04 -6.45
C PHE A 150 -1.55 2.82 -7.70
N GLY A 151 -0.53 2.33 -8.37
CA GLY A 151 -0.25 2.60 -9.78
C GLY A 151 0.42 3.93 -10.11
N LEU A 152 0.66 4.85 -9.17
CA LEU A 152 1.28 6.16 -9.47
C LEU A 152 2.81 6.07 -9.70
N ALA A 153 3.42 4.95 -9.42
CA ALA A 153 4.86 4.75 -9.60
C ALA A 153 5.29 4.54 -11.06
N VAL A 154 4.35 4.41 -12.01
CA VAL A 154 4.68 4.22 -13.45
C VAL A 154 5.14 5.53 -14.10
N LEU A 155 4.84 6.69 -13.51
CA LEU A 155 5.46 7.94 -13.96
C LEU A 155 7.00 7.91 -13.80
N GLY A 156 7.54 6.94 -13.08
CA GLY A 156 8.96 6.76 -12.76
C GLY A 156 9.64 5.50 -13.32
N GLU A 157 9.07 4.74 -14.27
CA GLU A 157 9.81 3.58 -14.87
C GLU A 157 11.13 3.97 -15.58
N ALA A 158 11.29 5.23 -15.96
CA ALA A 158 12.57 5.76 -16.44
C ALA A 158 13.52 6.17 -15.31
N ASP A 159 13.04 6.23 -14.06
CA ASP A 159 13.67 7.01 -13.00
C ASP A 159 14.54 6.23 -12.03
N VAL A 160 14.43 4.91 -11.91
CA VAL A 160 15.37 4.18 -11.03
C VAL A 160 16.81 4.29 -11.58
N ALA A 161 16.99 4.32 -12.90
CA ALA A 161 18.27 4.65 -13.53
C ALA A 161 18.62 6.15 -13.45
N HIS A 162 17.63 7.04 -13.26
CA HIS A 162 17.81 8.48 -13.01
C HIS A 162 18.04 8.83 -11.52
N PHE A 163 17.67 7.96 -10.58
CA PHE A 163 17.87 8.16 -9.13
C PHE A 163 19.32 8.46 -8.74
N THR A 164 20.25 7.86 -9.47
CA THR A 164 21.69 8.09 -9.23
C THR A 164 22.21 9.40 -9.79
N ARG A 165 21.50 10.06 -10.70
CA ARG A 165 22.01 11.27 -11.38
C ARG A 165 21.59 12.61 -10.75
N HIS A 166 20.47 12.69 -10.02
CA HIS A 166 19.95 13.97 -9.53
C HIS A 166 19.75 14.05 -8.01
N GLY A 167 20.11 13.02 -7.23
CA GLY A 167 20.08 13.07 -5.76
C GLY A 167 18.68 13.19 -5.13
N GLN A 168 17.60 13.14 -5.91
CA GLN A 168 16.22 13.15 -5.40
C GLN A 168 15.71 11.71 -5.30
N LEU A 169 15.51 11.24 -4.08
CA LEU A 169 14.98 9.92 -3.78
C LEU A 169 13.46 9.92 -3.95
N LEU A 170 12.94 9.35 -5.03
CA LEU A 170 11.52 8.99 -5.15
C LEU A 170 11.31 7.61 -4.49
N GLY A 171 10.44 7.52 -3.51
CA GLY A 171 10.13 6.29 -2.78
C GLY A 171 10.76 6.24 -1.38
N THR A 172 10.24 5.33 -0.56
CA THR A 172 10.73 5.11 0.81
C THR A 172 11.71 3.94 0.80
N PRO A 173 13.03 4.16 0.95
CA PRO A 173 14.06 3.12 0.86
C PRO A 173 13.78 1.88 1.72
N ALA A 174 13.09 2.08 2.85
CA ALA A 174 12.90 1.07 3.88
C ALA A 174 12.00 -0.14 3.48
N TYR A 175 11.32 -0.09 2.33
CA TYR A 175 10.40 -1.15 1.88
C TYR A 175 10.70 -1.64 0.46
N MET A 176 11.76 -1.13 -0.16
CA MET A 176 12.10 -1.43 -1.55
C MET A 176 12.72 -2.81 -1.68
N ALA A 177 12.24 -3.60 -2.63
CA ALA A 177 12.76 -4.93 -2.88
C ALA A 177 14.14 -4.88 -3.56
N PRO A 178 15.03 -5.88 -3.32
CA PRO A 178 16.37 -5.95 -3.91
C PRO A 178 16.39 -5.75 -5.42
N GLU A 179 15.49 -6.39 -6.15
CA GLU A 179 15.40 -6.28 -7.61
C GLU A 179 14.96 -4.89 -8.10
N GLN A 180 14.20 -4.16 -7.28
CA GLN A 180 13.88 -2.76 -7.58
C GLN A 180 15.11 -1.87 -7.42
N ILE A 181 15.93 -2.15 -6.41
CA ILE A 181 17.17 -1.39 -6.12
C ILE A 181 18.22 -1.66 -7.19
N GLU A 182 18.47 -2.93 -7.52
CA GLU A 182 19.56 -3.33 -8.41
C GLU A 182 19.24 -3.17 -9.90
N GLN A 183 17.98 -3.44 -10.28
CA GLN A 183 17.59 -3.57 -11.69
C GLN A 183 16.54 -2.54 -12.13
N GLY A 184 15.93 -1.81 -11.18
CA GLY A 184 14.81 -0.92 -11.47
C GLY A 184 13.51 -1.64 -11.84
N VAL A 185 13.45 -2.95 -11.62
CA VAL A 185 12.30 -3.78 -12.02
C VAL A 185 11.42 -4.09 -10.82
N ALA A 186 10.15 -3.72 -10.90
CA ALA A 186 9.15 -4.09 -9.91
C ALA A 186 8.23 -5.18 -10.47
N GLY A 187 8.05 -6.26 -9.72
CA GLY A 187 7.15 -7.37 -10.05
C GLY A 187 6.09 -7.60 -8.95
N PRO A 188 5.15 -8.54 -9.17
CA PRO A 188 4.23 -8.94 -8.11
C PRO A 188 4.94 -9.39 -6.83
N ARG A 189 6.08 -10.06 -6.94
CA ARG A 189 6.88 -10.52 -5.80
C ARG A 189 7.68 -9.40 -5.13
N SER A 190 7.85 -8.24 -5.76
CA SER A 190 8.37 -7.03 -5.12
C SER A 190 7.35 -6.46 -4.13
N ASP A 191 6.05 -6.47 -4.49
CA ASP A 191 4.97 -6.08 -3.57
C ASP A 191 4.90 -7.02 -2.36
N LEU A 192 5.15 -8.34 -2.55
CA LEU A 192 5.22 -9.30 -1.45
C LEU A 192 6.40 -9.03 -0.50
N TYR A 193 7.57 -8.67 -1.03
CA TYR A 193 8.71 -8.26 -0.22
C TYR A 193 8.38 -7.04 0.63
N ALA A 194 7.76 -6.02 0.04
CA ALA A 194 7.32 -4.84 0.76
C ALA A 194 6.31 -5.18 1.87
N LEU A 195 5.34 -6.09 1.63
CA LEU A 195 4.47 -6.61 2.68
C LEU A 195 5.25 -7.36 3.78
N GLY A 196 6.34 -8.04 3.44
CA GLY A 196 7.25 -8.66 4.40
C GLY A 196 7.91 -7.62 5.31
N CYS A 197 8.37 -6.49 4.76
CA CYS A 197 8.90 -5.37 5.54
C CYS A 197 7.84 -4.77 6.46
N VAL A 198 6.62 -4.56 5.96
CA VAL A 198 5.48 -4.05 6.76
C VAL A 198 5.11 -5.02 7.88
N LEU A 199 5.05 -6.33 7.59
CA LEU A 199 4.76 -7.35 8.61
C LEU A 199 5.82 -7.37 9.71
N HIS A 200 7.11 -7.34 9.32
CA HIS A 200 8.21 -7.24 10.28
C HIS A 200 8.06 -6.00 11.17
N GLU A 201 7.78 -4.84 10.57
CA GLU A 201 7.64 -3.58 11.31
C GLU A 201 6.44 -3.60 12.25
N MET A 202 5.29 -4.12 11.82
CA MET A 202 4.13 -4.31 12.71
C MET A 202 4.46 -5.21 13.90
N LEU A 203 5.19 -6.31 13.69
CA LEU A 203 5.51 -7.27 14.73
C LEU A 203 6.59 -6.79 15.71
N THR A 204 7.48 -5.90 15.27
CA THR A 204 8.64 -5.45 16.06
C THR A 204 8.54 -4.00 16.52
N GLY A 205 7.65 -3.19 15.94
CA GLY A 205 7.59 -1.74 16.12
C GLY A 205 8.76 -0.97 15.47
N ARG A 206 9.55 -1.64 14.61
CA ARG A 206 10.76 -1.06 14.01
C ARG A 206 10.89 -1.44 12.55
N GLN A 207 11.35 -0.50 11.74
CA GLN A 207 11.70 -0.79 10.34
C GLN A 207 12.70 -1.94 10.25
N LEU A 208 12.55 -2.77 9.22
CA LEU A 208 13.43 -3.93 8.99
C LEU A 208 14.90 -3.51 8.94
N PHE A 209 15.20 -2.52 8.12
CA PHE A 209 16.53 -1.97 7.99
C PHE A 209 16.50 -0.45 8.13
N ALA A 210 17.40 0.08 8.95
CA ALA A 210 17.62 1.51 9.13
C ALA A 210 19.11 1.83 8.90
N GLY A 211 19.40 3.04 8.47
CA GLY A 211 20.77 3.48 8.20
C GLY A 211 20.87 5.01 8.11
N PRO A 212 22.08 5.56 8.21
CA PRO A 212 22.32 7.01 8.17
C PRO A 212 22.06 7.63 6.80
N THR A 213 22.02 6.83 5.75
CA THR A 213 21.76 7.25 4.37
C THR A 213 20.85 6.25 3.67
N ALA A 214 20.15 6.68 2.65
CA ALA A 214 19.34 5.79 1.81
C ALA A 214 20.19 4.67 1.17
N TYR A 215 21.43 4.98 0.77
CA TYR A 215 22.34 3.98 0.23
C TYR A 215 22.67 2.87 1.24
N ALA A 216 22.88 3.23 2.51
CA ALA A 216 23.11 2.24 3.57
C ALA A 216 21.89 1.34 3.79
N VAL A 217 20.66 1.89 3.65
CA VAL A 217 19.43 1.11 3.72
C VAL A 217 19.30 0.20 2.49
N PHE A 218 19.57 0.69 1.29
CA PHE A 218 19.57 -0.11 0.07
C PHE A 218 20.55 -1.28 0.13
N ASP A 219 21.80 -1.04 0.58
CA ASP A 219 22.80 -2.10 0.71
C ASP A 219 22.32 -3.23 1.64
N LYS A 220 21.65 -2.87 2.75
CA LYS A 220 21.05 -3.84 3.66
C LYS A 220 19.91 -4.63 3.01
N HIS A 221 18.99 -3.97 2.26
CA HIS A 221 17.94 -4.67 1.54
C HIS A 221 18.50 -5.70 0.54
N VAL A 222 19.61 -5.36 -0.11
CA VAL A 222 20.26 -6.25 -1.08
C VAL A 222 21.04 -7.38 -0.41
N ARG A 223 21.77 -7.11 0.69
CA ARG A 223 22.80 -8.02 1.20
C ARG A 223 22.56 -8.56 2.59
N GLU A 224 21.93 -7.77 3.50
CA GLU A 224 21.82 -8.16 4.90
C GLU A 224 20.69 -9.16 5.09
N ARG A 225 20.96 -10.23 5.83
CA ARG A 225 19.92 -11.21 6.18
C ARG A 225 18.92 -10.58 7.14
N PRO A 226 17.58 -10.72 6.90
CA PRO A 226 16.58 -10.26 7.83
C PRO A 226 16.74 -10.92 9.21
N PRO A 227 16.60 -10.17 10.31
CA PRO A 227 16.62 -10.76 11.65
C PRO A 227 15.37 -11.60 11.88
N ASP A 228 15.47 -12.58 12.77
CA ASP A 228 14.31 -13.31 13.26
C ASP A 228 13.44 -12.41 14.15
N VAL A 229 12.13 -12.56 14.03
CA VAL A 229 11.17 -11.84 14.87
C VAL A 229 10.94 -12.61 16.16
N ALA A 230 11.44 -12.06 17.27
CA ALA A 230 11.28 -12.67 18.58
C ALA A 230 9.83 -12.59 19.08
N GLY A 231 9.39 -13.59 19.84
CA GLY A 231 8.09 -13.58 20.52
C GLY A 231 6.88 -13.90 19.62
N VAL A 232 7.12 -14.29 18.38
CA VAL A 232 6.05 -14.74 17.46
C VAL A 232 6.10 -16.25 17.22
N PRO A 233 5.00 -16.88 16.76
CA PRO A 233 5.03 -18.31 16.37
C PRO A 233 6.11 -18.56 15.30
N ALA A 234 6.86 -19.65 15.45
CA ALA A 234 7.93 -20.02 14.51
C ALA A 234 7.44 -20.10 13.05
N ALA A 235 6.21 -20.60 12.84
CA ALA A 235 5.61 -20.68 11.51
C ALA A 235 5.32 -19.27 10.92
N LEU A 236 4.98 -18.27 11.74
CA LEU A 236 4.83 -16.89 11.26
C LEU A 236 6.19 -16.25 10.97
N ASN A 237 7.20 -16.49 11.82
CA ASN A 237 8.56 -16.04 11.53
C ASN A 237 9.07 -16.61 10.20
N ALA A 238 8.79 -17.87 9.90
CA ALA A 238 9.11 -18.47 8.60
C ALA A 238 8.42 -17.74 7.43
N VAL A 239 7.16 -17.30 7.60
CA VAL A 239 6.49 -16.48 6.57
C VAL A 239 7.22 -15.15 6.37
N VAL A 240 7.63 -14.48 7.46
CA VAL A 240 8.40 -13.21 7.37
C VAL A 240 9.71 -13.45 6.62
N GLN A 241 10.48 -14.50 6.97
CA GLN A 241 11.75 -14.81 6.34
C GLN A 241 11.59 -15.09 4.85
N ASP A 242 10.60 -15.88 4.46
CA ASP A 242 10.34 -16.24 3.06
C ASP A 242 9.90 -15.00 2.23
N LEU A 243 9.10 -14.08 2.80
CA LEU A 243 8.74 -12.82 2.13
C LEU A 243 9.97 -11.94 1.89
N LEU A 244 10.94 -11.97 2.82
CA LEU A 244 12.15 -11.15 2.80
C LEU A 244 13.33 -11.81 2.09
N GLU A 245 13.11 -12.94 1.42
CA GLU A 245 14.10 -13.56 0.56
C GLU A 245 14.60 -12.60 -0.51
N LYS A 246 15.92 -12.58 -0.73
CA LYS A 246 16.55 -11.62 -1.64
C LYS A 246 16.16 -11.90 -3.09
N LYS A 247 16.14 -13.17 -3.47
CA LYS A 247 15.73 -13.60 -4.80
C LYS A 247 14.21 -13.74 -4.88
N PRO A 248 13.55 -13.06 -5.85
CA PRO A 248 12.09 -13.13 -5.96
C PRO A 248 11.53 -14.55 -6.10
N GLU A 249 12.27 -15.45 -6.76
CA GLU A 249 11.87 -16.85 -6.97
C GLU A 249 11.75 -17.66 -5.69
N ASN A 250 12.44 -17.27 -4.62
CA ASN A 250 12.39 -17.93 -3.32
C ASN A 250 11.24 -17.45 -2.43
N ARG A 251 10.58 -16.34 -2.81
CA ARG A 251 9.41 -15.81 -2.09
C ARG A 251 8.15 -16.63 -2.42
N PRO A 252 7.06 -16.46 -1.66
CA PRO A 252 5.76 -17.02 -2.04
C PRO A 252 5.43 -16.77 -3.51
N ALA A 253 4.81 -17.73 -4.17
CA ALA A 253 4.56 -17.68 -5.61
C ALA A 253 3.78 -16.42 -6.03
N ASP A 254 2.77 -16.08 -5.23
CA ASP A 254 1.82 -15.00 -5.48
C ASP A 254 1.14 -14.51 -4.19
N ALA A 255 0.25 -13.54 -4.31
CA ALA A 255 -0.49 -12.99 -3.18
C ALA A 255 -1.51 -13.98 -2.58
N PRO A 256 -2.21 -14.84 -3.34
CA PRO A 256 -3.00 -15.93 -2.78
C PRO A 256 -2.21 -16.88 -1.88
N ALA A 257 -1.01 -17.27 -2.29
CA ALA A 257 -0.14 -18.13 -1.49
C ALA A 257 0.25 -17.46 -0.15
N LEU A 258 0.53 -16.15 -0.16
CA LEU A 258 0.77 -15.39 1.05
C LEU A 258 -0.48 -15.36 1.94
N TYR A 259 -1.65 -15.06 1.37
CA TYR A 259 -2.93 -15.03 2.10
C TYR A 259 -3.15 -16.33 2.89
N GLU A 260 -3.03 -17.49 2.24
CA GLU A 260 -3.23 -18.79 2.89
C GLU A 260 -2.23 -19.06 4.03
N ARG A 261 -1.01 -18.55 3.91
CA ARG A 261 0.04 -18.72 4.92
C ARG A 261 -0.15 -17.85 6.15
N VAL A 262 -0.69 -16.63 6.01
CA VAL A 262 -0.90 -15.72 7.14
C VAL A 262 -2.26 -15.88 7.80
N ARG A 263 -3.28 -16.33 7.07
CA ARG A 263 -4.65 -16.52 7.55
C ARG A 263 -4.77 -17.30 8.87
N PRO A 264 -4.02 -18.40 9.11
CA PRO A 264 -4.13 -19.14 10.36
C PRO A 264 -3.78 -18.32 11.60
N PHE A 265 -2.99 -17.25 11.48
CA PHE A 265 -2.58 -16.39 12.59
C PHE A 265 -3.55 -15.24 12.84
N ALA A 266 -4.47 -14.98 11.93
CA ALA A 266 -5.50 -13.94 12.04
C ALA A 266 -6.72 -14.40 12.87
N GLY A 267 -6.50 -15.10 13.97
CA GLY A 267 -7.55 -15.65 14.84
C GLY A 267 -8.45 -14.61 15.50
N ALA A 268 -8.87 -14.85 16.75
CA ALA A 268 -9.63 -13.86 17.51
C ALA A 268 -8.81 -12.58 17.69
N LEU A 269 -9.34 -11.44 17.23
CA LEU A 269 -8.67 -10.15 17.37
C LEU A 269 -8.82 -9.66 18.81
N PRO A 270 -7.71 -9.43 19.56
CA PRO A 270 -7.76 -8.73 20.82
C PRO A 270 -8.16 -7.27 20.60
N MET A 271 -8.56 -6.58 21.66
CA MET A 271 -8.76 -5.14 21.59
C MET A 271 -7.46 -4.43 21.17
N LEU A 272 -7.57 -3.49 20.25
CA LEU A 272 -6.56 -2.45 20.06
C LEU A 272 -6.95 -1.27 20.95
N PRO A 273 -6.16 -0.93 21.98
CA PRO A 273 -6.50 0.14 22.89
C PRO A 273 -6.77 1.45 22.15
N GLY A 274 -7.91 2.08 22.44
CA GLY A 274 -8.28 3.39 21.88
C GLY A 274 -8.80 3.38 20.42
N PHE A 275 -8.86 2.22 19.73
CA PHE A 275 -9.19 2.22 18.31
C PHE A 275 -10.49 1.49 17.94
N LEU A 276 -10.75 0.29 18.50
CA LEU A 276 -11.95 -0.48 18.17
C LEU A 276 -12.62 -1.06 19.42
N GLU A 277 -13.93 -0.89 19.55
CA GLU A 277 -14.70 -1.59 20.55
C GLU A 277 -14.97 -3.05 20.11
N PRO A 278 -14.77 -4.06 20.97
CA PRO A 278 -14.90 -5.48 20.61
C PRO A 278 -16.30 -5.86 20.13
N ALA A 279 -17.32 -5.18 20.63
CA ALA A 279 -18.73 -5.46 20.30
C ALA A 279 -19.11 -5.04 18.88
N SER A 280 -18.38 -4.11 18.28
CA SER A 280 -18.65 -3.59 16.94
C SER A 280 -17.79 -4.23 15.85
N THR A 281 -16.74 -4.98 16.24
CA THR A 281 -15.79 -5.57 15.28
C THR A 281 -16.35 -6.89 14.75
N PRO A 282 -16.61 -7.04 13.44
CA PRO A 282 -16.93 -8.33 12.85
C PRO A 282 -15.81 -9.33 13.14
N SER A 283 -16.15 -10.59 13.45
CA SER A 283 -15.10 -11.59 13.63
C SER A 283 -14.22 -11.65 12.36
N PRO A 284 -12.89 -11.89 12.50
CA PRO A 284 -12.00 -12.02 11.34
C PRO A 284 -12.54 -12.97 10.29
N GLY A 285 -13.14 -14.09 10.68
CA GLY A 285 -13.80 -15.01 9.77
C GLY A 285 -14.94 -14.39 8.96
N ARG A 286 -15.70 -13.44 9.51
CA ARG A 286 -16.76 -12.73 8.77
C ARG A 286 -16.19 -11.66 7.84
N MET A 287 -15.12 -11.00 8.26
CA MET A 287 -14.39 -10.06 7.41
C MET A 287 -13.77 -10.77 6.21
N TYR A 288 -13.12 -11.91 6.46
CA TYR A 288 -12.54 -12.75 5.40
C TYR A 288 -13.62 -13.33 4.49
N ALA A 289 -14.72 -13.84 5.02
CA ALA A 289 -15.80 -14.41 4.21
C ALA A 289 -16.41 -13.39 3.23
N ARG A 290 -16.49 -12.11 3.60
CA ARG A 290 -16.94 -11.05 2.69
C ARG A 290 -15.94 -10.73 1.57
N ILE A 291 -14.64 -10.73 1.88
CA ILE A 291 -13.57 -10.40 0.93
C ILE A 291 -13.25 -11.61 0.05
N VAL A 292 -13.06 -12.79 0.65
CA VAL A 292 -12.71 -14.03 -0.04
C VAL A 292 -13.88 -14.60 -0.82
N GLY A 293 -15.11 -14.49 -0.33
CA GLY A 293 -16.30 -14.92 -1.06
C GLY A 293 -16.46 -14.21 -2.41
N ARG A 294 -16.07 -12.95 -2.52
CA ARG A 294 -16.02 -12.23 -3.81
C ARG A 294 -14.86 -12.68 -4.68
N VAL A 295 -13.64 -12.76 -4.13
CA VAL A 295 -12.45 -13.18 -4.90
C VAL A 295 -12.58 -14.61 -5.42
N LEU A 296 -13.17 -15.53 -4.64
CA LEU A 296 -13.39 -16.91 -5.08
C LEU A 296 -14.57 -17.04 -6.05
N ALA A 297 -15.60 -16.22 -5.94
CA ALA A 297 -16.70 -16.18 -6.90
C ALA A 297 -16.25 -15.67 -8.28
N ASP A 298 -15.40 -14.66 -8.31
CA ASP A 298 -14.85 -14.08 -9.55
C ASP A 298 -13.78 -14.98 -10.21
N ALA A 299 -13.13 -15.86 -9.43
CA ALA A 299 -12.16 -16.83 -9.96
C ALA A 299 -12.82 -18.13 -10.51
N SER A 300 -14.14 -18.30 -10.31
CA SER A 300 -14.90 -19.47 -10.72
C SER A 300 -15.83 -19.20 -11.91
N GLY A 301 -15.85 -17.99 -12.44
CA GLY A 301 -16.55 -17.55 -13.65
C GLY A 301 -15.58 -17.21 -14.75
#